data_b6ff6d5ece093e02f9ae29fc7d7a324e
#
_entry.id   b6ff6d5ece093e02f9ae29fc7d7a324e
#
_cell.length_a   1.000
_cell.length_b   1.000
_cell.length_c   1.000
_cell.angle_alpha   90.00
_cell.angle_beta   90.00
_cell.angle_gamma   90.00
#
_symmetry.space_group_name_H-M   'P 1'
#
loop_
_entity.id
_entity.type
_entity.pdbx_description
1 polymer ?
#
loop_
_entity_poly.entity_id
_entity_poly.type
_entity_poly.pdbx_seq_one_letter_code
_entity_poly.pdbx_strand_id
1 'polypeptide(L)'
;FALSIAGVAAAAAGVRVNMTRSIPLGFYRTTSEPVQKGAYVMFCPPKRELFALALKRRYIEPGDCPGGSYPMMKRILAAKNDRVQIGANGVVINGVPVPNSIPRLHDGAGRPLPHFVGSGKVAAGDVIVIGESKVSFDSRYFGPIPREQISTVIRPIVTW
;
A
#
# COMPACT_ATOMS: atom_id res chain seq x y z
N PHE A 1 -9.86 31.22 -0.13
CA PHE A 1 -8.93 31.41 1.00
C PHE A 1 -9.31 30.57 2.22
N ALA A 2 -10.57 30.54 2.67
CA ALA A 2 -11.01 29.79 3.86
C ALA A 2 -10.86 28.27 3.69
N LEU A 3 -11.13 27.68 2.52
CA LEU A 3 -10.98 26.26 2.21
C LEU A 3 -9.52 25.80 2.26
N SER A 4 -8.59 26.68 1.85
CA SER A 4 -7.15 26.37 1.90
C SER A 4 -6.62 26.32 3.34
N ILE A 5 -7.08 27.21 4.21
CA ILE A 5 -6.69 27.26 5.62
C ILE A 5 -7.23 26.04 6.39
N ALA A 6 -8.49 25.67 6.15
CA ALA A 6 -9.09 24.48 6.74
C ALA A 6 -8.36 23.18 6.32
N GLY A 7 -7.95 23.08 5.04
CA GLY A 7 -7.18 21.95 4.53
C GLY A 7 -5.79 21.83 5.17
N VAL A 8 -5.09 22.96 5.34
CA VAL A 8 -3.78 23.02 6.00
C VAL A 8 -3.90 22.66 7.49
N ALA A 9 -4.91 23.18 8.18
CA ALA A 9 -5.16 22.86 9.60
C ALA A 9 -5.48 21.36 9.79
N ALA A 10 -6.31 20.78 8.93
CA ALA A 10 -6.64 19.35 8.96
C ALA A 10 -5.39 18.48 8.71
N ALA A 11 -4.55 18.85 7.75
CA ALA A 11 -3.30 18.15 7.48
C ALA A 11 -2.32 18.23 8.66
N ALA A 12 -2.22 19.39 9.31
CA ALA A 12 -1.42 19.60 10.52
C ALA A 12 -1.96 18.79 11.72
N ALA A 13 -3.29 18.60 11.80
CA ALA A 13 -3.93 17.73 12.78
C ALA A 13 -3.81 16.24 12.45
N GLY A 14 -3.02 15.86 11.43
CA GLY A 14 -2.79 14.48 11.05
C GLY A 14 -3.91 13.85 10.21
N VAL A 15 -4.86 14.63 9.73
CA VAL A 15 -5.92 14.12 8.84
C VAL A 15 -5.36 13.86 7.45
N ARG A 16 -5.70 12.73 6.88
CA ARG A 16 -5.32 12.30 5.52
C ARG A 16 -6.56 11.87 4.76
N VAL A 17 -6.59 12.17 3.48
CA VAL A 17 -7.70 11.78 2.59
C VAL A 17 -7.23 10.62 1.73
N ASN A 18 -7.99 9.53 1.71
CA ASN A 18 -7.80 8.48 0.73
C ASN A 18 -8.85 8.58 -0.37
N MET A 19 -8.40 8.86 -1.57
CA MET A 19 -9.22 8.94 -2.78
C MET A 19 -9.01 7.73 -3.71
N THR A 20 -8.24 6.74 -3.29
CA THR A 20 -7.94 5.53 -4.08
C THR A 20 -8.64 4.31 -3.48
N ARG A 21 -9.06 3.38 -4.32
CA ARG A 21 -9.71 2.14 -3.87
C ARG A 21 -8.75 1.10 -3.28
N SER A 22 -7.55 1.51 -2.89
CA SER A 22 -6.57 0.61 -2.24
C SER A 22 -7.00 0.19 -0.84
N ILE A 23 -7.63 1.09 -0.12
CA ILE A 23 -8.32 0.91 1.16
C ILE A 23 -9.65 1.67 1.05
N PRO A 24 -10.60 1.53 1.97
CA PRO A 24 -11.87 2.27 1.90
C PRO A 24 -11.65 3.76 1.65
N LEU A 25 -12.43 4.35 0.75
CA LEU A 25 -12.38 5.79 0.50
C LEU A 25 -12.75 6.53 1.77
N GLY A 26 -12.12 7.67 2.06
CA GLY A 26 -12.49 8.43 3.24
C GLY A 26 -11.40 9.25 3.87
N PHE A 27 -11.71 9.73 5.07
CA PHE A 27 -10.80 10.46 5.93
C PHE A 27 -10.17 9.53 6.95
N TYR A 28 -8.86 9.67 7.11
CA TYR A 28 -8.04 8.93 8.06
C TYR A 28 -7.27 9.89 8.94
N ARG A 29 -6.89 9.46 10.13
CA ARG A 29 -5.95 10.20 10.98
C ARG A 29 -4.69 9.38 11.20
N THR A 30 -3.56 10.04 11.28
CA THR A 30 -2.29 9.45 11.69
C THR A 30 -2.33 9.13 13.18
N THR A 31 -1.67 8.04 13.59
CA THR A 31 -1.61 7.60 14.98
C THR A 31 -0.19 7.17 15.34
N SER A 32 0.11 7.12 16.63
CA SER A 32 1.34 6.55 17.18
C SER A 32 1.25 5.05 17.47
N GLU A 33 0.21 4.39 16.97
CA GLU A 33 0.04 2.95 17.19
C GLU A 33 1.17 2.15 16.55
N PRO A 34 1.47 0.97 17.11
CA PRO A 34 2.52 0.13 16.57
C PRO A 34 2.17 -0.37 15.16
N VAL A 35 3.17 -0.42 14.31
CA VAL A 35 3.07 -1.06 12.99
C VAL A 35 2.88 -2.56 13.20
N GLN A 36 1.72 -3.10 12.87
CA GLN A 36 1.37 -4.50 13.09
C GLN A 36 0.42 -5.03 12.02
N LYS A 37 0.30 -6.34 11.95
CA LYS A 37 -0.66 -7.01 11.06
C LYS A 37 -2.08 -6.49 11.29
N GLY A 38 -2.79 -6.22 10.20
CA GLY A 38 -4.15 -5.68 10.21
C GLY A 38 -4.23 -4.15 10.19
N ALA A 39 -3.14 -3.45 10.56
CA ALA A 39 -3.12 -1.98 10.55
C ALA A 39 -3.20 -1.42 9.12
N TYR A 40 -3.92 -0.32 8.95
CA TYR A 40 -3.75 0.54 7.80
C TYR A 40 -2.51 1.42 8.01
N VAL A 41 -1.70 1.53 6.98
CA VAL A 41 -0.42 2.24 7.04
C VAL A 41 -0.24 3.16 5.85
N MET A 42 0.59 4.17 6.08
CA MET A 42 1.06 5.08 5.05
C MET A 42 2.58 4.96 4.94
N PHE A 43 3.10 4.90 3.72
CA PHE A 43 4.52 4.77 3.47
C PHE A 43 4.93 5.40 2.14
N CYS A 44 6.15 5.88 2.07
CA CYS A 44 6.78 6.23 0.80
C CYS A 44 7.36 4.97 0.15
N PRO A 45 7.09 4.73 -1.13
CA PRO A 45 7.68 3.60 -1.85
C PRO A 45 9.21 3.62 -1.78
N PRO A 46 9.88 2.47 -1.57
CA PRO A 46 11.33 2.41 -1.66
C PRO A 46 11.81 2.71 -3.09
N LYS A 47 13.03 3.25 -3.20
CA LYS A 47 13.64 3.55 -4.50
C LYS A 47 14.03 2.26 -5.23
N ARG A 48 13.11 1.71 -6.02
CA ARG A 48 13.32 0.54 -6.91
C ARG A 48 12.79 0.88 -8.30
N GLU A 49 13.36 0.29 -9.33
CA GLU A 49 12.96 0.50 -10.74
C GLU A 49 11.46 0.28 -10.98
N LEU A 50 10.89 -0.71 -10.30
CA LEU A 50 9.45 -0.98 -10.41
C LEU A 50 8.58 0.20 -9.96
N PHE A 51 8.98 0.93 -8.93
CA PHE A 51 8.22 2.12 -8.49
C PHE A 51 8.44 3.32 -9.43
N ALA A 52 9.63 3.45 -10.03
CA ALA A 52 9.85 4.43 -11.09
C ALA A 52 8.97 4.12 -12.32
N LEU A 53 8.86 2.85 -12.71
CA LEU A 53 7.96 2.39 -13.75
C LEU A 53 6.49 2.67 -13.38
N ALA A 54 6.10 2.38 -12.13
CA ALA A 54 4.74 2.61 -11.64
C ALA A 54 4.36 4.09 -11.70
N LEU A 55 5.28 4.98 -11.33
CA LEU A 55 5.10 6.43 -11.44
C LEU A 55 4.95 6.87 -12.90
N LYS A 56 5.86 6.42 -13.77
CA LYS A 56 5.80 6.72 -15.23
C LYS A 56 4.50 6.25 -15.87
N ARG A 57 3.96 5.10 -15.43
CA ARG A 57 2.73 4.50 -15.96
C ARG A 57 1.47 4.94 -15.21
N ARG A 58 1.61 5.81 -14.22
CA ARG A 58 0.51 6.34 -13.38
C ARG A 58 -0.25 5.24 -12.60
N TYR A 59 0.46 4.23 -12.10
CA TYR A 59 -0.09 3.29 -11.12
C TYR A 59 -0.05 3.87 -9.71
N ILE A 60 0.85 4.81 -9.49
CA ILE A 60 0.99 5.64 -8.28
C ILE A 60 1.08 7.11 -8.71
N GLU A 61 0.60 8.00 -7.87
CA GLU A 61 0.55 9.43 -8.17
C GLU A 61 1.89 10.12 -7.85
N PRO A 62 2.29 11.16 -8.63
CA PRO A 62 3.44 12.00 -8.32
C PRO A 62 3.21 12.79 -7.02
N GLY A 63 4.28 12.99 -6.22
CA GLY A 63 4.20 13.71 -4.94
C GLY A 63 5.57 13.83 -4.26
N ASP A 64 5.55 14.09 -2.96
CA ASP A 64 6.69 14.56 -2.19
C ASP A 64 7.56 13.45 -1.56
N CYS A 65 7.27 12.18 -1.80
CA CYS A 65 8.15 11.09 -1.37
C CYS A 65 9.53 11.16 -2.06
N PRO A 66 10.60 10.65 -1.44
CA PRO A 66 11.94 10.68 -2.01
C PRO A 66 12.10 10.06 -3.40
N GLY A 67 11.14 9.23 -3.83
CA GLY A 67 11.02 8.66 -5.17
C GLY A 67 10.13 9.45 -6.12
N GLY A 68 9.64 10.64 -5.74
CA GLY A 68 8.78 11.50 -6.53
C GLY A 68 7.31 11.09 -6.56
N SER A 69 6.88 10.17 -5.71
CA SER A 69 5.49 9.73 -5.62
C SER A 69 4.78 10.30 -4.39
N TYR A 70 3.45 10.22 -4.37
CA TYR A 70 2.67 10.37 -3.15
C TYR A 70 2.87 9.17 -2.22
N PRO A 71 2.72 9.33 -0.89
CA PRO A 71 2.67 8.21 0.03
C PRO A 71 1.52 7.26 -0.32
N MET A 72 1.81 5.97 -0.27
CA MET A 72 0.82 4.93 -0.50
C MET A 72 0.10 4.56 0.81
N MET A 73 -1.21 4.32 0.72
CA MET A 73 -2.01 3.81 1.83
C MET A 73 -2.43 2.37 1.54
N LYS A 74 -2.10 1.45 2.42
CA LYS A 74 -2.39 0.02 2.30
C LYS A 74 -2.68 -0.60 3.67
N ARG A 75 -3.14 -1.84 3.66
CA ARG A 75 -3.30 -2.65 4.87
C ARG A 75 -2.16 -3.66 4.97
N ILE A 76 -1.58 -3.82 6.16
CA ILE A 76 -0.61 -4.90 6.43
C ILE A 76 -1.40 -6.20 6.58
N LEU A 77 -1.17 -7.16 5.67
CA LEU A 77 -1.80 -8.47 5.75
C LEU A 77 -0.88 -9.54 6.31
N ALA A 78 0.43 -9.38 6.18
CA ALA A 78 1.39 -10.29 6.78
C ALA A 78 2.62 -9.54 7.30
N ALA A 79 3.21 -10.08 8.37
CA ALA A 79 4.38 -9.55 9.05
C ALA A 79 5.24 -10.71 9.55
N LYS A 80 6.27 -10.42 10.35
CA LYS A 80 7.23 -11.39 10.91
C LYS A 80 6.59 -12.74 11.23
N ASN A 81 7.19 -13.80 10.71
CA ASN A 81 6.83 -15.23 10.90
C ASN A 81 5.57 -15.70 10.14
N ASP A 82 4.74 -14.83 9.57
CA ASP A 82 3.67 -15.28 8.69
C ASP A 82 4.27 -16.01 7.47
N ARG A 83 3.67 -17.13 7.08
CA ARG A 83 3.99 -17.81 5.82
C ARG A 83 3.19 -17.17 4.70
N VAL A 84 3.88 -16.76 3.64
CA VAL A 84 3.24 -16.10 2.50
C VAL A 84 3.65 -16.80 1.21
N GLN A 85 2.68 -16.97 0.32
CA GLN A 85 2.89 -17.33 -1.08
C GLN A 85 2.26 -16.23 -1.94
N ILE A 86 3.03 -15.69 -2.86
CA ILE A 86 2.56 -14.68 -3.84
C ILE A 86 2.93 -15.18 -5.23
N GLY A 87 1.99 -15.16 -6.15
CA GLY A 87 2.22 -15.61 -7.52
C GLY A 87 1.02 -15.36 -8.42
N ALA A 88 1.03 -15.96 -9.59
CA ALA A 88 -0.02 -15.80 -10.60
C ALA A 88 -1.42 -16.17 -10.10
N ASN A 89 -1.52 -17.08 -9.13
CA ASN A 89 -2.79 -17.53 -8.55
C ASN A 89 -3.25 -16.69 -7.36
N GLY A 90 -2.55 -15.61 -7.05
CA GLY A 90 -2.88 -14.72 -5.93
C GLY A 90 -1.95 -14.84 -4.74
N VAL A 91 -2.46 -14.43 -3.60
CA VAL A 91 -1.74 -14.39 -2.32
C VAL A 91 -2.38 -15.37 -1.34
N VAL A 92 -1.55 -16.18 -0.68
CA VAL A 92 -1.96 -17.08 0.41
C VAL A 92 -1.14 -16.72 1.64
N ILE A 93 -1.81 -16.52 2.77
CA ILE A 93 -1.17 -16.17 4.06
C ILE A 93 -1.55 -17.23 5.09
N ASN A 94 -0.55 -17.91 5.64
CA ASN A 94 -0.72 -19.01 6.62
C ASN A 94 -1.71 -20.08 6.14
N GLY A 95 -1.67 -20.41 4.83
CA GLY A 95 -2.57 -21.39 4.22
C GLY A 95 -3.95 -20.84 3.83
N VAL A 96 -4.27 -19.59 4.15
CA VAL A 96 -5.56 -18.97 3.82
C VAL A 96 -5.43 -18.08 2.58
N PRO A 97 -6.18 -18.34 1.51
CA PRO A 97 -6.20 -17.47 0.34
C PRO A 97 -6.75 -16.06 0.68
N VAL A 98 -6.06 -15.04 0.19
CA VAL A 98 -6.51 -13.65 0.31
C VAL A 98 -7.51 -13.36 -0.82
N PRO A 99 -8.73 -12.90 -0.51
CA PRO A 99 -9.71 -12.55 -1.53
C PRO A 99 -9.19 -11.44 -2.46
N ASN A 100 -9.61 -11.47 -3.72
CA ASN A 100 -9.28 -10.46 -4.73
C ASN A 100 -7.78 -10.23 -4.95
N SER A 101 -6.92 -11.20 -4.64
CA SER A 101 -5.46 -11.05 -4.64
C SER A 101 -4.77 -11.58 -5.89
N ILE A 102 -5.48 -12.06 -6.89
CA ILE A 102 -4.90 -12.48 -8.17
C ILE A 102 -4.34 -11.23 -8.87
N PRO A 103 -3.03 -11.19 -9.21
CA PRO A 103 -2.44 -10.07 -9.90
C PRO A 103 -2.94 -9.97 -11.34
N ARG A 104 -3.06 -8.75 -11.86
CA ARG A 104 -3.32 -8.55 -13.29
C ARG A 104 -2.04 -8.72 -14.08
N LEU A 105 -2.09 -9.41 -15.20
CA LEU A 105 -0.94 -9.61 -16.09
C LEU A 105 -0.69 -8.41 -17.01
N HIS A 106 -1.73 -7.58 -17.23
CA HIS A 106 -1.68 -6.37 -18.05
C HIS A 106 -2.36 -5.21 -17.34
N ASP A 107 -1.85 -4.03 -17.59
CA ASP A 107 -2.47 -2.79 -17.12
C ASP A 107 -3.67 -2.37 -18.00
N GLY A 108 -4.29 -1.23 -17.66
CA GLY A 108 -5.44 -0.71 -18.40
C GLY A 108 -5.13 -0.29 -19.84
N ALA A 109 -3.86 -0.15 -20.23
CA ALA A 109 -3.39 0.15 -21.56
C ALA A 109 -2.89 -1.11 -22.31
N GLY A 110 -3.12 -2.31 -21.77
CA GLY A 110 -2.69 -3.57 -22.36
C GLY A 110 -1.20 -3.88 -22.24
N ARG A 111 -0.44 -3.08 -21.48
CA ARG A 111 1.01 -3.28 -21.30
C ARG A 111 1.27 -4.38 -20.26
N PRO A 112 2.29 -5.25 -20.44
CA PRO A 112 2.65 -6.24 -19.44
C PRO A 112 2.90 -5.59 -18.08
N LEU A 113 2.31 -6.16 -17.03
CA LEU A 113 2.43 -5.71 -15.65
C LEU A 113 3.26 -6.74 -14.89
N PRO A 114 4.53 -6.40 -14.55
CA PRO A 114 5.37 -7.28 -13.74
C PRO A 114 4.68 -7.57 -12.40
N HIS A 115 4.75 -8.81 -11.95
CA HIS A 115 4.23 -9.21 -10.65
C HIS A 115 5.28 -10.00 -9.87
N PHE A 116 5.17 -9.93 -8.56
CA PHE A 116 6.09 -10.63 -7.66
C PHE A 116 5.73 -12.11 -7.58
N VAL A 117 6.75 -12.96 -7.56
CA VAL A 117 6.61 -14.40 -7.31
C VAL A 117 7.56 -14.76 -6.17
N GLY A 118 7.02 -15.32 -5.12
CA GLY A 118 7.81 -15.74 -3.97
C GLY A 118 7.00 -16.48 -2.93
N SER A 119 7.68 -17.28 -2.13
CA SER A 119 7.08 -18.01 -1.01
C SER A 119 8.08 -18.12 0.15
N GLY A 120 7.57 -18.11 1.37
CA GLY A 120 8.39 -18.26 2.57
C GLY A 120 7.80 -17.56 3.77
N LYS A 121 8.60 -17.49 4.83
CA LYS A 121 8.28 -16.69 6.02
C LYS A 121 8.64 -15.23 5.79
N VAL A 122 7.77 -14.32 6.19
CA VAL A 122 8.07 -12.89 6.19
C VAL A 122 9.20 -12.62 7.18
N ALA A 123 10.24 -11.94 6.72
CA ALA A 123 11.38 -11.57 7.55
C ALA A 123 10.98 -10.57 8.66
N ALA A 124 11.79 -10.49 9.71
CA ALA A 124 11.49 -9.65 10.87
C ALA A 124 11.38 -8.16 10.52
N GLY A 125 12.14 -7.71 9.52
CA GLY A 125 12.18 -6.34 9.05
C GLY A 125 11.19 -6.02 7.92
N ASP A 126 10.38 -6.99 7.47
CA ASP A 126 9.51 -6.82 6.31
C ASP A 126 8.02 -6.90 6.67
N VAL A 127 7.21 -6.36 5.79
CA VAL A 127 5.74 -6.49 5.81
C VAL A 127 5.21 -6.71 4.39
N ILE A 128 4.09 -7.41 4.30
CA ILE A 128 3.29 -7.56 3.08
C ILE A 128 2.09 -6.64 3.19
N VAL A 129 2.00 -5.71 2.27
CA VAL A 129 0.92 -4.72 2.21
C VAL A 129 0.04 -4.98 0.99
N ILE A 130 -1.24 -5.12 1.21
CA ILE A 130 -2.22 -5.44 0.16
C ILE A 130 -3.34 -4.40 0.21
N GLY A 131 -3.81 -4.01 -0.96
CA GLY A 131 -5.03 -3.22 -1.09
C GLY A 131 -6.26 -4.11 -1.23
N GLU A 132 -7.40 -3.61 -0.85
CA GLU A 132 -8.68 -4.35 -0.90
C GLU A 132 -9.21 -4.50 -2.34
N SER A 133 -8.78 -3.63 -3.24
CA SER A 133 -9.19 -3.65 -4.64
C SER A 133 -8.32 -4.57 -5.49
N LYS A 134 -8.95 -5.26 -6.46
CA LYS A 134 -8.26 -6.06 -7.50
C LYS A 134 -7.28 -5.24 -8.34
N VAL A 135 -7.47 -3.93 -8.45
CA VAL A 135 -6.62 -3.04 -9.24
C VAL A 135 -5.57 -2.29 -8.42
N SER A 136 -5.48 -2.57 -7.12
CA SER A 136 -4.48 -1.95 -6.26
C SER A 136 -3.07 -2.39 -6.66
N PHE A 137 -2.18 -1.43 -6.83
CA PHE A 137 -0.75 -1.68 -6.98
C PHE A 137 -0.14 -1.85 -5.57
N ASP A 138 0.25 -3.08 -5.22
CA ASP A 138 0.66 -3.48 -3.87
C ASP A 138 1.64 -4.66 -3.90
N SER A 139 1.85 -5.35 -2.78
CA SER A 139 2.82 -6.45 -2.67
C SER A 139 2.62 -7.60 -3.66
N ARG A 140 1.48 -7.70 -4.32
CA ARG A 140 1.30 -8.62 -5.46
C ARG A 140 2.26 -8.32 -6.60
N TYR A 141 2.68 -7.06 -6.73
CA TYR A 141 3.54 -6.57 -7.81
C TYR A 141 4.96 -6.30 -7.33
N PHE A 142 5.12 -5.67 -6.16
CA PHE A 142 6.45 -5.25 -5.68
C PHE A 142 7.03 -6.11 -4.54
N GLY A 143 6.29 -7.12 -4.08
CA GLY A 143 6.74 -8.00 -3.00
C GLY A 143 6.72 -7.33 -1.62
N PRO A 144 7.51 -7.85 -0.67
CA PRO A 144 7.62 -7.26 0.66
C PRO A 144 8.28 -5.87 0.60
N ILE A 145 7.90 -5.04 1.56
CA ILE A 145 8.56 -3.75 1.80
C ILE A 145 9.19 -3.75 3.20
N PRO A 146 10.33 -3.06 3.38
CA PRO A 146 10.91 -2.88 4.69
C PRO A 146 9.93 -2.16 5.62
N ARG A 147 9.78 -2.67 6.84
CA ARG A 147 8.91 -2.08 7.87
C ARG A 147 9.28 -0.62 8.18
N GLU A 148 10.56 -0.28 8.07
CA GLU A 148 11.09 1.07 8.25
C GLU A 148 10.58 2.09 7.20
N GLN A 149 10.07 1.62 6.06
CA GLN A 149 9.42 2.47 5.07
C GLN A 149 8.06 3.01 5.55
N ILE A 150 7.46 2.39 6.56
CA ILE A 150 6.18 2.81 7.10
C ILE A 150 6.38 4.08 7.94
N SER A 151 5.82 5.17 7.44
CA SER A 151 5.91 6.47 8.10
C SER A 151 4.94 6.60 9.27
N THR A 152 3.76 5.99 9.16
CA THR A 152 2.73 6.07 10.22
C THR A 152 1.65 5.00 10.04
N VAL A 153 1.02 4.63 11.13
CA VAL A 153 -0.26 3.92 11.16
C VAL A 153 -1.37 4.94 11.02
N ILE A 154 -2.39 4.59 10.26
CA ILE A 154 -3.57 5.45 10.05
C ILE A 154 -4.84 4.72 10.47
N ARG A 155 -5.80 5.47 11.01
CA ARG A 155 -7.12 4.96 11.38
C ARG A 155 -8.21 5.69 10.62
N PRO A 156 -9.25 4.98 10.15
CA PRO A 156 -10.38 5.64 9.52
C PRO A 156 -11.11 6.53 10.53
N ILE A 157 -11.52 7.71 10.08
CA ILE A 157 -12.44 8.61 10.77
C ILE A 157 -13.84 8.41 10.20
N VAL A 158 -13.96 8.57 8.89
CA VAL A 158 -15.19 8.33 8.11
C VAL A 158 -14.79 7.70 6.79
N THR A 159 -15.47 6.61 6.40
CA THR A 159 -15.25 5.92 5.13
C THR A 159 -16.58 5.69 4.40
N TRP A 160 -16.54 5.60 3.06
CA TRP A 160 -17.69 5.36 2.20
C TRP A 160 -17.36 4.46 1.01
#